data_5ae5e3cc81b713350512d760bcbabcee
#
_entry.id   5ae5e3cc81b713350512d760bcbabcee
#
_cell.length_a   1.000
_cell.length_b   1.000
_cell.length_c   1.000
_cell.angle_alpha   90.00
_cell.angle_beta   90.00
_cell.angle_gamma   90.00
#
_symmetry.space_group_name_H-M   'P 1'
#
loop_
_entity.id
_entity.type
_entity.pdbx_description
1 polymer ?
#
loop_
_entity_poly.entity_id
_entity_poly.type
_entity_poly.pdbx_seq_one_letter_code
_entity_poly.pdbx_strand_id
1 'polypeptide(L)'
;MAAGDLTFGMQISSHEVSSAYGMVCRATEVLAPTSTEQLAAAIKSYAKLATKQPVHVRATHKYYHSTASFPCAAATAGQHHLPADSSAAMTVDVLMQGMDQLVTADAAAKTITVQAGMTVSSMITIAKQQGLAVPLMAVPNYGGLTIGGIMATAATGTGTAGSPSALCDIVTNIQWVDGKGEVHSSDRSSPEGRAICGGLGVTGVVTQVTLQLQEAGKVLVRTNAHVADTRLMDDIEAVQKATQHVTVTWRPDLGKYTAHMFTPTDLPDPVNATIYQVDRPESDALLLSQALKDWQNDVHSVNQLLNSAMCQIAVPLSSLDIFWAVSKITKKGVNHGLAETNSILSSACHGGPDGSCSFTTVGHIGVGDIHFTIDQSDLRNWIADVKEVINKDLQNAGTSFFNALLGKNKRDCLPPGYFWTKRHCLPPGYFWLRFGNPTDDYVGLNAAPYKQPVHVQLSLFRNREHGAAPLKNGHVLAFLEQLTLCKYRGRPHFGKNYDRTFTYSKCPIADRHPQWSSWTAAAKQHDPLGLFASPLVATVLRNGSYENYPGCGIDGGCFCETDEHCRHPSQGTSYGWKCLPSKAFPDIKACRPV
;
A
#
# COMPACT_ATOMS: atom_id res chain seq x y z
N MET A 1 38.15 11.67 16.18
CA MET A 1 37.66 12.98 15.72
C MET A 1 36.21 13.02 16.06
N ALA A 2 35.82 13.95 16.90
CA ALA A 2 34.43 14.05 17.35
C ALA A 2 33.49 14.42 16.20
N ALA A 3 32.23 13.98 16.27
CA ALA A 3 31.16 14.20 15.30
C ALA A 3 30.74 15.69 15.11
N GLY A 4 31.65 16.62 15.42
CA GLY A 4 31.36 18.04 15.57
C GLY A 4 31.44 18.92 14.32
N ASP A 5 31.88 18.38 13.17
CA ASP A 5 32.14 19.24 11.99
C ASP A 5 31.22 19.03 10.79
N LEU A 6 30.12 18.27 10.95
CA LEU A 6 29.11 18.08 9.91
C LEU A 6 27.82 18.86 10.21
N THR A 7 27.92 20.10 10.70
CA THR A 7 26.77 21.00 10.84
C THR A 7 26.36 21.53 9.47
N PHE A 8 25.76 20.68 8.63
CA PHE A 8 24.86 21.12 7.58
C PHE A 8 23.55 21.54 8.26
N GLY A 9 23.42 22.76 8.58
CA GLY A 9 22.41 23.62 9.16
C GLY A 9 20.99 23.14 9.46
N MET A 10 20.70 21.86 9.67
CA MET A 10 19.39 21.37 10.05
C MET A 10 19.48 20.04 10.81
N GLN A 11 19.76 20.11 12.12
CA GLN A 11 19.42 18.99 13.01
C GLN A 11 17.96 19.10 13.41
N ILE A 12 17.17 18.06 13.07
CA ILE A 12 15.84 17.90 13.63
C ILE A 12 15.97 17.18 14.96
N SER A 13 15.33 17.72 16.01
CA SER A 13 15.44 17.22 17.39
C SER A 13 14.81 15.85 17.64
N SER A 14 14.17 15.22 16.65
CA SER A 14 13.53 13.91 16.74
C SER A 14 14.20 12.93 15.80
N HIS A 15 14.82 11.90 16.35
CA HIS A 15 15.41 10.77 15.62
C HIS A 15 14.39 9.72 15.21
N GLU A 16 13.10 10.04 15.25
CA GLU A 16 12.03 9.11 14.95
C GLU A 16 11.20 9.57 13.76
N VAL A 17 10.94 8.65 12.84
CA VAL A 17 9.95 8.78 11.78
C VAL A 17 8.91 7.68 11.94
N SER A 18 7.64 8.03 11.72
CA SER A 18 6.53 7.11 11.96
C SER A 18 5.82 6.76 10.66
N SER A 19 5.42 5.50 10.51
CA SER A 19 4.54 5.10 9.42
C SER A 19 3.07 5.34 9.77
N ALA A 20 2.24 5.47 8.73
CA ALA A 20 0.79 5.45 8.87
C ALA A 20 0.26 4.13 9.47
N TYR A 21 1.10 3.10 9.53
CA TYR A 21 0.77 1.76 10.02
C TYR A 21 1.26 1.52 11.47
N GLY A 22 1.78 2.55 12.14
CA GLY A 22 2.22 2.47 13.53
C GLY A 22 3.64 1.95 13.74
N MET A 23 4.42 1.75 12.66
CA MET A 23 5.85 1.44 12.79
C MET A 23 6.64 2.72 13.02
N VAL A 24 7.71 2.63 13.79
CA VAL A 24 8.62 3.73 14.08
C VAL A 24 10.03 3.34 13.67
N CYS A 25 10.61 4.08 12.72
CA CYS A 25 12.03 4.00 12.43
C CYS A 25 12.81 4.89 13.40
N ARG A 26 13.94 4.39 13.88
CA ARG A 26 14.89 5.16 14.67
C ARG A 26 16.23 5.19 13.95
N ALA A 27 16.77 6.37 13.76
CA ALA A 27 18.08 6.55 13.14
C ALA A 27 19.07 7.20 14.10
N THR A 28 20.36 6.96 13.90
CA THR A 28 21.42 7.62 14.64
C THR A 28 21.46 9.11 14.30
N GLU A 29 21.12 9.44 13.05
CA GLU A 29 21.11 10.80 12.53
C GLU A 29 19.92 11.01 11.58
N VAL A 30 19.37 12.23 11.57
CA VAL A 30 18.29 12.62 10.66
C VAL A 30 18.71 13.88 9.93
N LEU A 31 18.66 13.83 8.60
CA LEU A 31 18.95 14.95 7.70
C LEU A 31 17.65 15.47 7.05
N ALA A 32 17.62 16.77 6.77
CA ALA A 32 16.53 17.41 6.01
C ALA A 32 17.11 18.36 4.95
N PRO A 33 17.62 17.83 3.83
CA PRO A 33 18.18 18.64 2.76
C PRO A 33 17.07 19.46 2.08
N THR A 34 17.43 20.65 1.58
CA THR A 34 16.56 21.51 0.79
C THR A 34 17.03 21.64 -0.67
N SER A 35 18.19 21.08 -1.00
CA SER A 35 18.72 21.06 -2.35
C SER A 35 19.45 19.77 -2.69
N THR A 36 19.61 19.51 -3.98
CA THR A 36 20.38 18.38 -4.51
C THR A 36 21.85 18.45 -4.07
N GLU A 37 22.43 19.65 -4.03
CA GLU A 37 23.84 19.87 -3.67
C GLU A 37 24.07 19.55 -2.19
N GLN A 38 23.16 19.96 -1.29
CA GLN A 38 23.23 19.61 0.13
C GLN A 38 23.17 18.09 0.33
N LEU A 39 22.24 17.43 -0.35
CA LEU A 39 22.12 15.98 -0.29
C LEU A 39 23.40 15.30 -0.82
N ALA A 40 23.90 15.72 -1.99
CA ALA A 40 25.09 15.15 -2.61
C ALA A 40 26.32 15.28 -1.69
N ALA A 41 26.52 16.43 -1.07
CA ALA A 41 27.60 16.67 -0.12
C ALA A 41 27.47 15.76 1.12
N ALA A 42 26.27 15.59 1.66
CA ALA A 42 26.01 14.70 2.78
C ALA A 42 26.31 13.23 2.42
N ILE A 43 25.76 12.73 1.31
CA ILE A 43 26.00 11.36 0.84
C ILE A 43 27.50 11.11 0.62
N LYS A 44 28.21 12.06 0.02
CA LYS A 44 29.66 11.95 -0.18
C LYS A 44 30.42 11.80 1.15
N SER A 45 29.98 12.48 2.19
CA SER A 45 30.55 12.37 3.53
C SER A 45 30.29 11.01 4.14
N TYR A 46 29.05 10.49 4.02
CA TYR A 46 28.71 9.14 4.49
C TYR A 46 29.40 8.05 3.69
N ALA A 47 29.57 8.20 2.38
CA ALA A 47 30.35 7.29 1.56
C ALA A 47 31.79 7.17 2.06
N LYS A 48 32.43 8.30 2.42
CA LYS A 48 33.75 8.31 3.03
C LYS A 48 33.79 7.63 4.42
N LEU A 49 32.74 7.81 5.22
CA LEU A 49 32.60 7.14 6.50
C LEU A 49 32.39 5.62 6.33
N ALA A 50 31.61 5.21 5.34
CA ALA A 50 31.29 3.82 5.05
C ALA A 50 32.52 2.97 4.68
N THR A 51 33.63 3.57 4.30
CA THR A 51 34.93 2.85 4.13
C THR A 51 35.56 2.40 5.46
N LYS A 52 35.05 2.89 6.60
CA LYS A 52 35.61 2.64 7.93
C LYS A 52 34.67 1.89 8.86
N GLN A 53 33.37 2.05 8.67
CA GLN A 53 32.31 1.41 9.48
C GLN A 53 31.05 1.25 8.66
N PRO A 54 30.15 0.31 8.98
CA PRO A 54 28.86 0.20 8.30
C PRO A 54 28.03 1.48 8.46
N VAL A 55 27.47 1.97 7.34
CA VAL A 55 26.58 3.13 7.28
C VAL A 55 25.39 2.79 6.41
N HIS A 56 24.19 3.05 6.90
CA HIS A 56 22.94 2.89 6.14
C HIS A 56 22.21 4.22 6.04
N VAL A 57 21.83 4.60 4.84
CA VAL A 57 21.13 5.85 4.53
C VAL A 57 19.82 5.53 3.84
N ARG A 58 18.72 6.07 4.31
CA ARG A 58 17.41 5.90 3.66
C ARG A 58 16.72 7.25 3.46
N ALA A 59 16.30 7.51 2.21
CA ALA A 59 15.37 8.59 1.94
C ALA A 59 13.97 8.20 2.42
N THR A 60 13.36 9.06 3.21
CA THR A 60 12.05 8.81 3.83
C THR A 60 11.27 10.12 4.01
N HIS A 61 10.12 10.02 4.63
CA HIS A 61 9.26 11.15 5.02
C HIS A 61 8.92 11.01 6.49
N LYS A 62 8.72 12.13 7.21
CA LYS A 62 8.37 12.11 8.65
C LYS A 62 7.17 11.21 8.96
N TYR A 63 6.20 11.16 8.03
CA TYR A 63 5.05 10.27 8.08
C TYR A 63 5.01 9.46 6.79
N TYR A 64 5.64 8.30 6.78
CA TYR A 64 5.69 7.47 5.60
C TYR A 64 4.58 6.42 5.56
N HIS A 65 4.24 5.97 4.35
CA HIS A 65 3.27 4.92 4.09
C HIS A 65 3.97 3.64 3.67
N SER A 66 4.35 2.81 4.64
CA SER A 66 4.90 1.48 4.36
C SER A 66 4.56 0.52 5.49
N THR A 67 4.20 -0.71 5.13
CA THR A 67 4.01 -1.82 6.07
C THR A 67 5.34 -2.52 6.34
N ALA A 68 6.18 -2.68 5.30
CA ALA A 68 7.52 -3.22 5.43
C ALA A 68 8.53 -2.17 5.91
N SER A 69 9.65 -2.64 6.44
CA SER A 69 10.71 -1.81 7.02
C SER A 69 11.65 -1.15 5.99
N PHE A 70 11.33 -1.16 4.70
CA PHE A 70 12.15 -0.55 3.65
C PHE A 70 12.52 0.92 3.85
N PRO A 71 11.64 1.79 4.38
CA PRO A 71 11.97 3.19 4.62
C PRO A 71 12.94 3.42 5.77
N CYS A 72 13.14 2.42 6.65
CA CYS A 72 13.98 2.55 7.82
C CYS A 72 15.45 2.29 7.49
N ALA A 73 16.34 3.19 7.89
CA ALA A 73 17.79 2.96 7.82
C ALA A 73 18.26 1.91 8.86
N ALA A 74 17.54 1.81 9.97
CA ALA A 74 17.78 0.83 11.04
C ALA A 74 16.62 -0.17 11.14
N ALA A 75 16.80 -1.18 11.99
CA ALA A 75 15.73 -2.05 12.42
C ALA A 75 14.63 -1.26 13.15
N THR A 76 13.36 -1.58 12.87
CA THR A 76 12.23 -0.96 13.57
C THR A 76 12.14 -1.45 15.02
N ALA A 77 11.65 -0.59 15.92
CA ALA A 77 11.28 -1.00 17.27
C ALA A 77 10.16 -2.06 17.18
N GLY A 78 10.44 -3.26 17.69
CA GLY A 78 9.54 -4.43 17.57
C GLY A 78 10.08 -5.52 16.62
N GLN A 79 10.99 -5.22 15.73
CA GLN A 79 11.75 -6.20 14.96
C GLN A 79 13.02 -6.60 15.73
N HIS A 80 12.86 -7.44 16.74
CA HIS A 80 13.95 -7.90 17.62
C HIS A 80 14.96 -8.84 16.92
N HIS A 81 14.94 -8.98 15.61
CA HIS A 81 15.51 -10.13 14.90
C HIS A 81 16.43 -9.79 13.74
N LEU A 82 16.76 -8.52 13.58
CA LEU A 82 17.85 -8.19 12.65
C LEU A 82 19.19 -8.67 13.25
N PRO A 83 20.12 -9.15 12.41
CA PRO A 83 21.42 -9.61 12.87
C PRO A 83 22.07 -8.60 13.82
N ALA A 84 22.77 -9.08 14.84
CA ALA A 84 23.43 -8.25 15.85
C ALA A 84 24.38 -7.19 15.25
N ASP A 85 24.89 -7.41 14.04
CA ASP A 85 25.71 -6.46 13.28
C ASP A 85 24.99 -5.15 12.92
N SER A 86 23.66 -5.15 12.91
CA SER A 86 22.87 -3.93 12.63
C SER A 86 22.92 -2.91 13.78
N SER A 87 23.24 -3.33 15.00
CA SER A 87 23.30 -2.45 16.17
C SER A 87 24.55 -1.54 16.19
N ALA A 88 25.58 -1.89 15.44
CA ALA A 88 26.84 -1.12 15.35
C ALA A 88 26.89 -0.21 14.11
N ALA A 89 25.93 -0.29 13.20
CA ALA A 89 25.89 0.54 12.01
C ALA A 89 25.41 1.96 12.34
N MET A 90 26.04 2.96 11.74
CA MET A 90 25.49 4.30 11.69
C MET A 90 24.28 4.32 10.75
N THR A 91 23.17 4.82 11.22
CA THR A 91 21.92 4.86 10.46
C THR A 91 21.46 6.31 10.26
N VAL A 92 21.11 6.66 9.03
CA VAL A 92 20.78 8.02 8.63
C VAL A 92 19.44 8.02 7.89
N ASP A 93 18.45 8.70 8.45
CA ASP A 93 17.20 8.98 7.75
C ASP A 93 17.25 10.35 7.07
N VAL A 94 17.03 10.38 5.76
CA VAL A 94 17.00 11.60 4.94
C VAL A 94 15.55 11.99 4.72
N LEU A 95 15.09 13.03 5.42
CA LEU A 95 13.75 13.55 5.30
C LEU A 95 13.63 14.44 4.05
N MET A 96 12.87 13.98 3.07
CA MET A 96 12.72 14.64 1.78
C MET A 96 11.72 15.81 1.78
N GLN A 97 11.07 16.12 2.89
CA GLN A 97 10.05 17.19 2.98
C GLN A 97 10.57 18.59 2.61
N GLY A 98 11.88 18.85 2.81
CA GLY A 98 12.51 20.10 2.42
C GLY A 98 12.77 20.24 0.91
N MET A 99 12.57 19.16 0.14
CA MET A 99 12.75 19.10 -1.30
C MET A 99 11.40 18.93 -2.00
N ASP A 100 10.52 19.92 -1.89
CA ASP A 100 9.12 19.88 -2.34
C ASP A 100 8.76 20.98 -3.36
N GLN A 101 9.75 21.64 -3.96
CA GLN A 101 9.53 22.80 -4.81
C GLN A 101 9.25 22.42 -6.27
N LEU A 102 8.49 23.27 -6.96
CA LEU A 102 8.44 23.31 -8.41
C LEU A 102 9.78 23.86 -8.93
N VAL A 103 10.45 23.11 -9.81
CA VAL A 103 11.72 23.52 -10.43
C VAL A 103 11.46 24.26 -11.73
N THR A 104 10.68 23.66 -12.63
CA THR A 104 10.28 24.29 -13.90
C THR A 104 8.87 23.84 -14.30
N ALA A 105 8.20 24.67 -15.11
CA ALA A 105 6.96 24.31 -15.79
C ALA A 105 7.01 24.83 -17.23
N ASP A 106 6.59 23.97 -18.16
CA ASP A 106 6.41 24.30 -19.57
C ASP A 106 4.99 23.88 -19.98
N ALA A 107 4.09 24.84 -20.04
CA ALA A 107 2.69 24.59 -20.40
C ALA A 107 2.54 24.18 -21.88
N ALA A 108 3.43 24.63 -22.77
CA ALA A 108 3.39 24.28 -24.19
C ALA A 108 3.83 22.83 -24.42
N ALA A 109 4.90 22.40 -23.74
CA ALA A 109 5.34 20.99 -23.72
C ALA A 109 4.47 20.12 -22.79
N LYS A 110 3.61 20.72 -21.98
CA LYS A 110 2.80 20.06 -20.95
C LYS A 110 3.67 19.29 -19.94
N THR A 111 4.77 19.89 -19.51
CA THR A 111 5.68 19.26 -18.54
C THR A 111 5.86 20.12 -17.31
N ILE A 112 6.10 19.44 -16.18
CA ILE A 112 6.61 20.06 -14.96
C ILE A 112 7.80 19.26 -14.45
N THR A 113 8.80 19.95 -13.91
CA THR A 113 9.88 19.35 -13.13
C THR A 113 9.69 19.71 -11.67
N VAL A 114 9.62 18.72 -10.82
CA VAL A 114 9.35 18.88 -9.39
C VAL A 114 10.41 18.17 -8.56
N GLN A 115 10.65 18.64 -7.35
CA GLN A 115 11.49 17.94 -6.40
C GLN A 115 10.78 16.70 -5.84
N ALA A 116 11.53 15.65 -5.53
CA ALA A 116 11.00 14.33 -5.21
C ALA A 116 10.24 14.23 -3.88
N GLY A 117 10.47 15.16 -2.95
CA GLY A 117 9.73 15.28 -1.69
C GLY A 117 8.34 15.91 -1.84
N MET A 118 8.02 16.46 -3.01
CA MET A 118 6.69 17.03 -3.30
C MET A 118 5.60 15.96 -3.13
N THR A 119 4.48 16.36 -2.53
CA THR A 119 3.33 15.46 -2.39
C THR A 119 2.51 15.40 -3.68
N VAL A 120 1.75 14.32 -3.86
CA VAL A 120 0.79 14.16 -4.97
C VAL A 120 -0.23 15.31 -4.98
N SER A 121 -0.72 15.73 -3.81
CA SER A 121 -1.66 16.85 -3.68
C SER A 121 -1.06 18.18 -4.16
N SER A 122 0.18 18.47 -3.77
CA SER A 122 0.90 19.68 -4.22
C SER A 122 1.16 19.64 -5.71
N MET A 123 1.58 18.50 -6.25
CA MET A 123 1.77 18.31 -7.70
C MET A 123 0.48 18.58 -8.50
N ILE A 124 -0.66 18.05 -8.04
CA ILE A 124 -1.96 18.27 -8.68
C ILE A 124 -2.34 19.75 -8.64
N THR A 125 -2.09 20.42 -7.51
CA THR A 125 -2.34 21.87 -7.35
C THR A 125 -1.50 22.67 -8.34
N ILE A 126 -0.22 22.34 -8.49
CA ILE A 126 0.69 22.98 -9.45
C ILE A 126 0.21 22.72 -10.89
N ALA A 127 -0.13 21.48 -11.24
CA ALA A 127 -0.67 21.17 -12.56
C ALA A 127 -1.91 22.04 -12.89
N LYS A 128 -2.84 22.15 -11.92
CA LYS A 128 -4.03 23.01 -12.08
C LYS A 128 -3.69 24.49 -12.27
N GLN A 129 -2.69 25.02 -11.56
CA GLN A 129 -2.22 26.41 -11.72
C GLN A 129 -1.62 26.67 -13.11
N GLN A 130 -1.06 25.65 -13.75
CA GLN A 130 -0.53 25.71 -15.11
C GLN A 130 -1.61 25.46 -16.19
N GLY A 131 -2.88 25.31 -15.82
CA GLY A 131 -3.95 24.92 -16.75
C GLY A 131 -3.86 23.47 -17.25
N LEU A 132 -3.08 22.65 -16.56
CA LEU A 132 -2.82 21.26 -16.92
C LEU A 132 -3.46 20.29 -15.90
N ALA A 133 -3.49 19.02 -16.26
CA ALA A 133 -3.90 17.94 -15.39
C ALA A 133 -2.86 16.82 -15.35
N VAL A 134 -2.73 16.17 -14.19
CA VAL A 134 -2.07 14.87 -14.09
C VAL A 134 -2.92 13.87 -14.89
N PRO A 135 -2.32 13.01 -15.73
CA PRO A 135 -3.06 12.01 -16.47
C PRO A 135 -3.96 11.17 -15.54
N LEU A 136 -5.18 10.94 -16.02
CA LEU A 136 -6.24 10.33 -15.22
C LEU A 136 -5.78 9.02 -14.59
N MET A 137 -5.88 8.93 -13.28
CA MET A 137 -5.54 7.75 -12.48
C MET A 137 -4.10 7.22 -12.68
N ALA A 138 -3.17 8.05 -13.17
CA ALA A 138 -1.75 7.70 -13.29
C ALA A 138 -1.01 7.57 -11.94
N VAL A 139 -1.60 8.08 -10.87
CA VAL A 139 -1.03 8.06 -9.52
C VAL A 139 -2.02 7.44 -8.53
N PRO A 140 -1.54 6.94 -7.37
CA PRO A 140 -2.44 6.51 -6.31
C PRO A 140 -3.35 7.66 -5.87
N ASN A 141 -4.61 7.34 -5.61
CA ASN A 141 -5.57 8.30 -5.07
C ASN A 141 -5.33 8.55 -3.57
N TYR A 142 -4.15 9.08 -3.24
CA TYR A 142 -3.76 9.46 -1.88
C TYR A 142 -2.76 10.64 -1.93
N GLY A 143 -3.25 11.83 -1.64
CA GLY A 143 -2.53 13.09 -1.86
C GLY A 143 -1.28 13.32 -1.02
N GLY A 144 -1.13 12.67 0.14
CA GLY A 144 0.02 12.81 1.04
C GLY A 144 1.23 11.96 0.70
N LEU A 145 1.16 11.12 -0.34
CA LEU A 145 2.31 10.38 -0.82
C LEU A 145 3.27 11.33 -1.55
N THR A 146 4.58 11.12 -1.39
CA THR A 146 5.60 11.89 -2.11
C THR A 146 5.91 11.29 -3.47
N ILE A 147 6.29 12.14 -4.43
CA ILE A 147 6.67 11.73 -5.79
C ILE A 147 7.80 10.69 -5.77
N GLY A 148 8.87 10.94 -5.01
CA GLY A 148 9.98 9.99 -4.86
C GLY A 148 9.54 8.67 -4.21
N GLY A 149 8.66 8.72 -3.21
CA GLY A 149 8.16 7.53 -2.52
C GLY A 149 7.30 6.63 -3.40
N ILE A 150 6.34 7.21 -4.15
CA ILE A 150 5.50 6.42 -5.08
C ILE A 150 6.30 5.88 -6.25
N MET A 151 7.32 6.58 -6.71
CA MET A 151 8.22 6.11 -7.75
C MET A 151 9.08 4.96 -7.26
N ALA A 152 9.72 5.09 -6.08
CA ALA A 152 10.58 4.05 -5.50
C ALA A 152 9.84 2.72 -5.22
N THR A 153 8.55 2.77 -4.91
CA THR A 153 7.73 1.59 -4.58
C THR A 153 6.87 1.11 -5.74
N ALA A 154 6.97 1.72 -6.93
CA ALA A 154 6.10 1.47 -8.08
C ALA A 154 4.60 1.55 -7.74
N ALA A 155 4.22 2.50 -6.88
CA ALA A 155 2.83 2.65 -6.48
C ALA A 155 1.94 3.04 -7.67
N THR A 156 0.79 2.38 -7.80
CA THR A 156 -0.05 2.42 -8.99
C THR A 156 -1.38 3.12 -8.77
N GLY A 157 -1.86 3.74 -9.82
CA GLY A 157 -3.26 4.11 -10.02
C GLY A 157 -4.04 2.99 -10.71
N THR A 158 -4.76 3.31 -11.79
CA THR A 158 -5.43 2.35 -12.67
C THR A 158 -5.54 2.89 -14.09
N GLY A 159 -5.20 2.08 -15.08
CA GLY A 159 -5.30 2.42 -16.50
C GLY A 159 -4.99 1.19 -17.37
N THR A 160 -5.75 1.01 -18.45
CA THR A 160 -5.57 -0.09 -19.41
C THR A 160 -5.43 0.47 -20.83
N ALA A 161 -5.15 -0.40 -21.80
CA ALA A 161 -5.09 -0.05 -23.22
C ALA A 161 -4.19 1.17 -23.53
N GLY A 162 -3.01 1.24 -22.87
CA GLY A 162 -2.02 2.29 -23.08
C GLY A 162 -2.22 3.57 -22.28
N SER A 163 -3.30 3.69 -21.48
CA SER A 163 -3.45 4.80 -20.54
C SER A 163 -2.48 4.66 -19.37
N PRO A 164 -1.83 5.75 -18.91
CA PRO A 164 -0.96 5.71 -17.75
C PRO A 164 -1.64 5.07 -16.53
N SER A 165 -0.94 4.19 -15.83
CA SER A 165 -1.44 3.45 -14.67
C SER A 165 -0.56 3.59 -13.44
N ALA A 166 0.63 4.19 -13.60
CA ALA A 166 1.59 4.47 -12.54
C ALA A 166 2.30 5.80 -12.81
N LEU A 167 2.88 6.41 -11.77
CA LEU A 167 3.67 7.63 -11.94
C LEU A 167 4.79 7.45 -12.96
N CYS A 168 5.47 6.32 -12.93
CA CYS A 168 6.58 6.03 -13.85
C CYS A 168 6.18 6.01 -15.33
N ASP A 169 4.89 5.86 -15.65
CA ASP A 169 4.39 5.93 -17.03
C ASP A 169 4.37 7.36 -17.57
N ILE A 170 4.40 8.37 -16.70
CA ILE A 170 4.40 9.80 -17.07
C ILE A 170 5.72 10.51 -16.76
N VAL A 171 6.71 9.81 -16.21
CA VAL A 171 8.06 10.34 -16.01
C VAL A 171 8.79 10.40 -17.34
N THR A 172 9.48 11.50 -17.62
CA THR A 172 10.33 11.66 -18.81
C THR A 172 11.80 11.74 -18.45
N ASN A 173 12.14 12.38 -17.32
CA ASN A 173 13.53 12.50 -16.85
C ASN A 173 13.59 12.38 -15.33
N ILE A 174 14.70 11.85 -14.83
CA ILE A 174 14.95 11.62 -13.39
C ILE A 174 16.34 12.17 -13.04
N GLN A 175 16.42 12.98 -11.97
CA GLN A 175 17.69 13.38 -11.36
C GLN A 175 17.81 12.68 -10.00
N TRP A 176 19.00 12.15 -9.69
CA TRP A 176 19.27 11.49 -8.40
C TRP A 176 20.70 11.65 -7.95
N VAL A 177 20.95 11.39 -6.67
CA VAL A 177 22.28 11.33 -6.06
C VAL A 177 22.62 9.87 -5.77
N ASP A 178 23.73 9.39 -6.32
CA ASP A 178 24.20 8.02 -6.12
C ASP A 178 24.92 7.81 -4.77
N GLY A 179 25.33 6.57 -4.48
CA GLY A 179 26.03 6.20 -3.24
C GLY A 179 27.44 6.78 -3.11
N LYS A 180 27.96 7.46 -4.13
CA LYS A 180 29.25 8.19 -4.09
C LYS A 180 29.04 9.68 -3.83
N GLY A 181 27.78 10.15 -3.82
CA GLY A 181 27.41 11.57 -3.75
C GLY A 181 27.55 12.28 -5.09
N GLU A 182 27.52 11.55 -6.22
CA GLU A 182 27.51 12.11 -7.56
C GLU A 182 26.08 12.34 -8.02
N VAL A 183 25.86 13.48 -8.67
CA VAL A 183 24.54 13.87 -9.23
C VAL A 183 24.44 13.35 -10.64
N HIS A 184 23.38 12.61 -10.93
CA HIS A 184 23.07 12.07 -12.24
C HIS A 184 21.72 12.57 -12.74
N SER A 185 21.56 12.58 -14.07
CA SER A 185 20.27 12.81 -14.74
C SER A 185 20.17 11.88 -15.94
N SER A 186 19.03 11.23 -16.09
CA SER A 186 18.79 10.27 -17.17
C SER A 186 17.34 10.29 -17.62
N ASP A 187 17.16 9.94 -18.89
CA ASP A 187 15.83 9.69 -19.42
C ASP A 187 15.20 8.46 -18.75
N ARG A 188 13.86 8.50 -18.63
CA ARG A 188 13.07 7.40 -18.08
C ARG A 188 13.33 6.06 -18.77
N SER A 189 13.55 6.06 -20.08
CA SER A 189 13.80 4.86 -20.89
C SER A 189 15.21 4.28 -20.78
N SER A 190 16.14 5.00 -20.14
CA SER A 190 17.50 4.52 -19.90
C SER A 190 17.56 3.32 -18.97
N PRO A 191 18.67 2.56 -18.94
CA PRO A 191 18.88 1.48 -17.97
C PRO A 191 18.70 1.95 -16.51
N GLU A 192 19.20 3.15 -16.19
CA GLU A 192 19.08 3.77 -14.87
C GLU A 192 17.63 4.13 -14.55
N GLY A 193 16.90 4.74 -15.50
CA GLY A 193 15.49 5.07 -15.34
C GLY A 193 14.64 3.82 -15.06
N ARG A 194 14.93 2.71 -15.73
CA ARG A 194 14.28 1.40 -15.48
C ARG A 194 14.64 0.80 -14.14
N ALA A 195 15.87 1.03 -13.65
CA ALA A 195 16.34 0.54 -12.35
C ALA A 195 15.76 1.36 -11.19
N ILE A 196 15.52 2.66 -11.38
CA ILE A 196 15.03 3.59 -10.35
C ILE A 196 13.52 3.43 -10.16
N CYS A 197 12.74 3.29 -11.22
CA CYS A 197 11.30 3.08 -11.16
C CYS A 197 10.96 1.73 -10.51
N GLY A 198 10.35 1.78 -9.32
CA GLY A 198 10.06 0.60 -8.50
C GLY A 198 11.29 0.01 -7.81
N GLY A 199 12.44 0.64 -7.91
CA GLY A 199 13.73 0.09 -7.47
C GLY A 199 14.10 0.35 -6.01
N LEU A 200 13.16 0.70 -5.14
CA LEU A 200 13.38 0.89 -3.68
C LEU A 200 14.46 1.93 -3.31
N GLY A 201 14.89 2.78 -4.24
CA GLY A 201 15.94 3.77 -4.00
C GLY A 201 17.34 3.16 -3.77
N VAL A 202 17.61 1.93 -4.25
CA VAL A 202 18.91 1.28 -4.10
C VAL A 202 19.96 1.81 -5.07
N THR A 203 19.54 2.45 -6.15
CA THR A 203 20.43 3.09 -7.13
C THR A 203 20.87 4.49 -6.67
N GLY A 204 20.05 5.12 -5.82
CA GLY A 204 20.31 6.47 -5.31
C GLY A 204 19.05 7.15 -4.79
N VAL A 205 19.23 8.31 -4.22
CA VAL A 205 18.15 9.17 -3.74
C VAL A 205 17.70 10.11 -4.87
N VAL A 206 16.46 9.93 -5.33
CA VAL A 206 15.88 10.80 -6.35
C VAL A 206 15.65 12.19 -5.78
N THR A 207 16.06 13.21 -6.55
CA THR A 207 15.97 14.63 -6.15
C THR A 207 14.98 15.41 -6.96
N GLN A 208 14.89 15.16 -8.28
CA GLN A 208 13.95 15.83 -9.18
C GLN A 208 13.38 14.83 -10.19
N VAL A 209 12.16 15.12 -10.63
CA VAL A 209 11.46 14.31 -11.63
C VAL A 209 10.75 15.24 -12.61
N THR A 210 10.94 15.01 -13.91
CA THR A 210 10.17 15.67 -14.96
C THR A 210 9.00 14.78 -15.36
N LEU A 211 7.80 15.35 -15.34
CA LEU A 211 6.53 14.66 -15.57
C LEU A 211 5.85 15.19 -16.82
N GLN A 212 5.38 14.29 -17.68
CA GLN A 212 4.49 14.60 -18.78
C GLN A 212 3.07 14.69 -18.26
N LEU A 213 2.46 15.86 -18.38
CA LEU A 213 1.07 16.13 -18.02
C LEU A 213 0.16 16.09 -19.27
N GLN A 214 -1.13 16.32 -19.07
CA GLN A 214 -2.12 16.45 -20.12
C GLN A 214 -2.91 17.76 -19.97
N GLU A 215 -3.70 18.09 -20.95
CA GLU A 215 -4.66 19.20 -20.85
C GLU A 215 -5.69 18.90 -19.75
N ALA A 216 -6.07 19.95 -19.04
CA ALA A 216 -7.15 19.86 -18.09
C ALA A 216 -8.45 19.47 -18.82
N GLY A 217 -9.19 18.54 -18.24
CA GLY A 217 -10.38 17.99 -18.88
C GLY A 217 -11.41 17.54 -17.84
N LYS A 218 -12.48 16.96 -18.34
CA LYS A 218 -13.59 16.42 -17.53
C LYS A 218 -13.63 14.90 -17.60
N VAL A 219 -14.19 14.33 -16.58
CA VAL A 219 -14.35 12.88 -16.42
C VAL A 219 -15.79 12.57 -16.02
N LEU A 220 -16.42 11.69 -16.77
CA LEU A 220 -17.69 11.09 -16.37
C LEU A 220 -17.41 9.94 -15.41
N VAL A 221 -17.83 10.09 -14.16
CA VAL A 221 -17.73 9.05 -13.14
C VAL A 221 -19.05 8.28 -13.10
N ARG A 222 -18.96 6.97 -13.28
CA ARG A 222 -20.10 6.05 -13.12
C ARG A 222 -19.78 5.02 -12.05
N THR A 223 -20.80 4.59 -11.32
CA THR A 223 -20.64 3.61 -10.27
C THR A 223 -21.73 2.57 -10.30
N ASN A 224 -21.32 1.31 -10.29
CA ASN A 224 -22.17 0.16 -10.04
C ASN A 224 -21.95 -0.31 -8.60
N ALA A 225 -22.82 0.11 -7.68
CA ALA A 225 -22.65 -0.14 -6.26
C ALA A 225 -23.40 -1.39 -5.79
N HIS A 226 -22.81 -2.09 -4.81
CA HIS A 226 -23.41 -3.23 -4.08
C HIS A 226 -23.89 -4.38 -4.98
N VAL A 227 -23.22 -4.61 -6.11
CA VAL A 227 -23.53 -5.68 -7.03
C VAL A 227 -23.16 -7.02 -6.41
N ALA A 228 -23.98 -8.07 -6.66
CA ALA A 228 -23.64 -9.42 -6.24
C ALA A 228 -22.41 -9.93 -7.00
N ASP A 229 -21.45 -10.54 -6.31
CA ASP A 229 -20.15 -10.94 -6.86
C ASP A 229 -20.18 -12.29 -7.61
N THR A 230 -21.37 -12.81 -7.92
CA THR A 230 -21.55 -14.09 -8.62
C THR A 230 -20.98 -14.08 -10.03
N ARG A 231 -20.94 -12.89 -10.66
CA ARG A 231 -20.40 -12.67 -12.01
C ARG A 231 -19.26 -11.65 -12.02
N LEU A 232 -18.54 -11.50 -10.91
CA LEU A 232 -17.54 -10.44 -10.74
C LEU A 232 -16.56 -10.37 -11.90
N MET A 233 -16.01 -11.50 -12.36
CA MET A 233 -15.04 -11.50 -13.47
C MET A 233 -15.65 -11.07 -14.80
N ASP A 234 -16.84 -11.57 -15.13
CA ASP A 234 -17.54 -11.20 -16.38
C ASP A 234 -17.90 -9.71 -16.38
N ASP A 235 -18.30 -9.19 -15.23
CA ASP A 235 -18.62 -7.77 -15.05
C ASP A 235 -17.35 -6.89 -15.14
N ILE A 236 -16.21 -7.33 -14.61
CA ILE A 236 -14.91 -6.66 -14.79
C ILE A 236 -14.55 -6.58 -16.27
N GLU A 237 -14.63 -7.69 -17.00
CA GLU A 237 -14.34 -7.72 -18.43
C GLU A 237 -15.27 -6.79 -19.23
N ALA A 238 -16.55 -6.71 -18.85
CA ALA A 238 -17.51 -5.82 -19.49
C ALA A 238 -17.20 -4.34 -19.24
N VAL A 239 -16.86 -3.95 -18.01
CA VAL A 239 -16.55 -2.55 -17.70
C VAL A 239 -15.20 -2.11 -18.29
N GLN A 240 -14.21 -3.00 -18.39
CA GLN A 240 -12.92 -2.72 -19.05
C GLN A 240 -13.06 -2.46 -20.56
N LYS A 241 -14.06 -3.07 -21.21
CA LYS A 241 -14.39 -2.76 -22.62
C LYS A 241 -15.03 -1.37 -22.76
N ALA A 242 -15.68 -0.86 -21.71
CA ALA A 242 -16.38 0.41 -21.73
C ALA A 242 -15.48 1.61 -21.36
N THR A 243 -14.45 1.40 -20.54
CA THR A 243 -13.51 2.45 -20.12
C THR A 243 -12.16 1.89 -19.74
N GLN A 244 -11.12 2.71 -19.93
CA GLN A 244 -9.74 2.36 -19.59
C GLN A 244 -9.42 2.48 -18.09
N HIS A 245 -10.21 3.25 -17.34
CA HIS A 245 -9.95 3.52 -15.92
C HIS A 245 -11.07 2.96 -15.05
N VAL A 246 -10.79 1.83 -14.42
CA VAL A 246 -11.74 1.09 -13.56
C VAL A 246 -11.08 0.79 -12.24
N THR A 247 -11.82 0.96 -11.16
CA THR A 247 -11.47 0.39 -9.85
C THR A 247 -12.62 -0.44 -9.32
N VAL A 248 -12.31 -1.55 -8.64
CA VAL A 248 -13.33 -2.40 -8.04
C VAL A 248 -13.01 -2.60 -6.56
N THR A 249 -13.94 -2.24 -5.70
CA THR A 249 -13.90 -2.59 -4.28
C THR A 249 -14.77 -3.82 -4.05
N TRP A 250 -14.22 -4.85 -3.38
CA TRP A 250 -14.86 -6.15 -3.24
C TRP A 250 -14.80 -6.67 -1.81
N ARG A 251 -15.92 -7.23 -1.34
CA ARG A 251 -16.06 -7.92 -0.06
C ARG A 251 -16.59 -9.33 -0.30
N PRO A 252 -15.69 -10.31 -0.49
CA PRO A 252 -16.09 -11.71 -0.76
C PRO A 252 -16.88 -12.34 0.38
N ASP A 253 -16.60 -11.95 1.63
CA ASP A 253 -17.35 -12.39 2.81
C ASP A 253 -18.77 -11.85 2.86
N LEU A 254 -19.06 -10.74 2.19
CA LEU A 254 -20.40 -10.17 2.02
C LEU A 254 -21.04 -10.56 0.67
N GLY A 255 -20.27 -11.13 -0.26
CA GLY A 255 -20.72 -11.48 -1.61
C GLY A 255 -21.06 -10.27 -2.46
N LYS A 256 -20.37 -9.13 -2.25
CA LYS A 256 -20.68 -7.84 -2.88
C LYS A 256 -19.43 -7.13 -3.38
N TYR A 257 -19.59 -6.39 -4.49
CA TYR A 257 -18.59 -5.48 -5.00
C TYR A 257 -19.20 -4.15 -5.45
N THR A 258 -18.35 -3.14 -5.59
CA THR A 258 -18.67 -1.86 -6.21
C THR A 258 -17.62 -1.56 -7.27
N ALA A 259 -18.04 -1.24 -8.49
CA ALA A 259 -17.17 -0.83 -9.58
C ALA A 259 -17.30 0.67 -9.85
N HIS A 260 -16.17 1.37 -9.93
CA HIS A 260 -16.07 2.77 -10.34
C HIS A 260 -15.42 2.85 -11.71
N MET A 261 -16.05 3.57 -12.61
CA MET A 261 -15.62 3.79 -13.98
C MET A 261 -15.37 5.27 -14.19
N PHE A 262 -14.20 5.61 -14.72
CA PHE A 262 -13.79 6.97 -14.99
C PHE A 262 -13.53 7.12 -16.49
N THR A 263 -14.36 7.90 -17.17
CA THR A 263 -14.27 8.08 -18.64
C THR A 263 -14.04 9.53 -18.99
N PRO A 264 -12.92 9.89 -19.62
CA PRO A 264 -12.72 11.24 -20.16
C PRO A 264 -13.89 11.63 -21.06
N THR A 265 -14.34 12.89 -20.99
CA THR A 265 -15.53 13.34 -21.70
C THR A 265 -15.51 14.84 -21.99
N ASP A 266 -16.11 15.23 -23.12
CA ASP A 266 -16.34 16.63 -23.53
C ASP A 266 -17.78 17.08 -23.23
N LEU A 267 -18.54 16.32 -22.48
CA LEU A 267 -19.92 16.69 -22.13
C LEU A 267 -19.95 18.08 -21.49
N PRO A 268 -20.92 18.93 -21.89
CA PRO A 268 -21.09 20.25 -21.26
C PRO A 268 -21.48 20.07 -19.78
N ASP A 269 -21.13 21.08 -18.98
CA ASP A 269 -21.56 21.09 -17.59
C ASP A 269 -23.08 21.13 -17.53
N PRO A 270 -23.74 20.22 -16.84
CA PRO A 270 -25.17 20.31 -16.62
C PRO A 270 -25.44 21.58 -15.80
N VAL A 271 -26.50 22.30 -16.12
CA VAL A 271 -26.89 23.60 -15.54
C VAL A 271 -26.99 23.58 -13.99
N ASN A 272 -27.04 22.38 -13.39
CA ASN A 272 -27.05 22.15 -11.95
C ASN A 272 -26.09 21.03 -11.55
N ALA A 273 -24.97 20.85 -12.25
CA ALA A 273 -23.99 19.81 -11.90
C ALA A 273 -23.30 20.15 -10.60
N THR A 274 -23.49 19.29 -9.66
CA THR A 274 -22.58 19.21 -8.55
C THR A 274 -21.30 18.54 -9.07
N ILE A 275 -20.19 19.28 -9.07
CA ILE A 275 -18.87 18.69 -9.29
C ILE A 275 -18.74 17.51 -8.32
N TYR A 276 -18.50 16.33 -8.88
CA TYR A 276 -18.29 15.15 -8.08
C TYR A 276 -16.96 15.33 -7.35
N GLN A 277 -17.02 15.62 -6.07
CA GLN A 277 -15.88 15.53 -5.20
C GLN A 277 -15.91 14.13 -4.59
N VAL A 278 -14.83 13.38 -4.75
CA VAL A 278 -14.62 12.13 -4.04
C VAL A 278 -14.21 12.52 -2.60
N ASP A 279 -15.03 13.31 -1.92
CA ASP A 279 -14.81 13.63 -0.51
C ASP A 279 -15.00 12.36 0.31
N ARG A 280 -13.95 11.99 1.01
CA ARG A 280 -14.02 10.98 2.07
C ARG A 280 -14.45 11.69 3.34
N PRO A 281 -15.63 11.42 3.89
CA PRO A 281 -16.03 11.98 5.17
C PRO A 281 -15.13 11.40 6.27
N GLU A 282 -14.28 12.24 6.79
CA GLU A 282 -13.29 11.88 7.81
C GLU A 282 -13.93 11.54 9.16
N SER A 283 -15.01 12.25 9.50
CA SER A 283 -15.68 12.13 10.80
C SER A 283 -16.41 10.80 10.99
N ASP A 284 -17.05 10.29 9.95
CA ASP A 284 -17.88 9.08 10.07
C ASP A 284 -17.03 7.82 10.09
N ALA A 285 -15.92 7.83 9.33
CA ALA A 285 -14.90 6.78 9.39
C ALA A 285 -14.25 6.68 10.76
N LEU A 286 -14.07 7.81 11.45
CA LEU A 286 -13.53 7.91 12.80
C LEU A 286 -14.43 7.30 13.86
N LEU A 287 -15.68 7.73 13.93
CA LEU A 287 -16.64 7.24 14.91
C LEU A 287 -16.83 5.72 14.78
N LEU A 288 -16.92 5.24 13.54
CA LEU A 288 -17.11 3.82 13.28
C LEU A 288 -15.85 3.02 13.57
N SER A 289 -14.67 3.55 13.29
CA SER A 289 -13.41 2.87 13.62
C SER A 289 -13.14 2.80 15.11
N GLN A 290 -13.53 3.81 15.90
CA GLN A 290 -13.45 3.75 17.36
C GLN A 290 -14.40 2.69 17.92
N ALA A 291 -15.63 2.61 17.43
CA ALA A 291 -16.58 1.56 17.83
C ALA A 291 -16.09 0.15 17.45
N LEU A 292 -15.35 0.03 16.34
CA LEU A 292 -14.77 -1.23 15.87
C LEU A 292 -13.44 -1.58 16.57
N LYS A 293 -12.78 -0.60 17.17
CA LYS A 293 -11.49 -0.72 17.83
C LYS A 293 -11.49 -1.82 18.90
N ASP A 294 -12.42 -1.75 19.82
CA ASP A 294 -12.51 -2.69 20.94
C ASP A 294 -12.85 -4.09 20.46
N TRP A 295 -13.73 -4.19 19.46
CA TRP A 295 -14.05 -5.48 18.87
C TRP A 295 -12.87 -6.09 18.09
N GLN A 296 -12.08 -5.30 17.38
CA GLN A 296 -10.90 -5.77 16.66
C GLN A 296 -9.79 -6.27 17.60
N ASN A 297 -9.64 -5.63 18.75
CA ASN A 297 -8.63 -6.00 19.75
C ASN A 297 -9.05 -7.22 20.57
N ASP A 298 -10.35 -7.50 20.67
CA ASP A 298 -10.86 -8.68 21.38
C ASP A 298 -10.82 -9.92 20.47
N VAL A 299 -9.61 -10.37 20.16
CA VAL A 299 -9.36 -11.51 19.27
C VAL A 299 -9.95 -12.82 19.84
N HIS A 300 -10.07 -12.89 21.16
CA HIS A 300 -10.53 -14.06 21.88
C HIS A 300 -12.00 -13.99 22.33
N SER A 301 -12.72 -12.89 21.98
CA SER A 301 -14.12 -12.78 22.35
C SER A 301 -14.95 -13.94 21.81
N VAL A 302 -15.45 -14.74 22.72
CA VAL A 302 -16.41 -15.82 22.45
C VAL A 302 -17.85 -15.30 22.38
N ASN A 303 -18.09 -14.01 22.54
CA ASN A 303 -19.43 -13.43 22.46
C ASN A 303 -19.95 -13.47 21.02
N GLN A 304 -20.59 -14.58 20.68
CA GLN A 304 -21.10 -14.85 19.34
C GLN A 304 -22.16 -13.84 18.88
N LEU A 305 -22.94 -13.28 19.82
CA LEU A 305 -23.95 -12.26 19.51
C LEU A 305 -23.30 -10.95 19.08
N LEU A 306 -22.28 -10.49 19.82
CA LEU A 306 -21.54 -9.29 19.48
C LEU A 306 -20.82 -9.47 18.14
N ASN A 307 -20.14 -10.60 17.92
CA ASN A 307 -19.48 -10.88 16.66
C ASN A 307 -20.46 -10.91 15.48
N SER A 308 -21.63 -11.49 15.66
CA SER A 308 -22.66 -11.52 14.64
C SER A 308 -23.19 -10.12 14.32
N ALA A 309 -23.49 -9.32 15.34
CA ALA A 309 -23.94 -7.94 15.16
C ALA A 309 -22.89 -7.07 14.44
N MET A 310 -21.61 -7.19 14.83
CA MET A 310 -20.52 -6.46 14.19
C MET A 310 -20.35 -6.87 12.73
N CYS A 311 -20.40 -8.16 12.40
CA CYS A 311 -20.29 -8.64 11.02
C CYS A 311 -21.51 -8.27 10.15
N GLN A 312 -22.68 -8.10 10.73
CA GLN A 312 -23.91 -7.85 9.98
C GLN A 312 -24.21 -6.37 9.80
N ILE A 313 -23.77 -5.53 10.72
CA ILE A 313 -24.10 -4.10 10.74
C ILE A 313 -22.85 -3.25 10.57
N ALA A 314 -21.92 -3.33 11.52
CA ALA A 314 -20.82 -2.38 11.59
C ALA A 314 -19.81 -2.60 10.45
N VAL A 315 -19.45 -3.84 10.13
CA VAL A 315 -18.49 -4.13 9.06
C VAL A 315 -19.03 -3.80 7.67
N PRO A 316 -20.27 -4.14 7.29
CA PRO A 316 -20.86 -3.67 6.04
C PRO A 316 -20.93 -2.14 5.94
N LEU A 317 -21.37 -1.45 6.98
CA LEU A 317 -21.40 0.02 7.01
C LEU A 317 -20.00 0.60 6.81
N SER A 318 -18.98 0.08 7.51
CA SER A 318 -17.61 0.57 7.42
C SER A 318 -16.90 0.24 6.11
N SER A 319 -17.28 -0.84 5.44
CA SER A 319 -16.52 -1.38 4.30
C SER A 319 -17.13 -1.11 2.93
N LEU A 320 -18.43 -0.92 2.86
CA LEU A 320 -19.15 -0.71 1.61
C LEU A 320 -19.76 0.69 1.50
N ASP A 321 -20.17 1.28 2.61
CA ASP A 321 -21.01 2.47 2.62
C ASP A 321 -20.33 3.77 3.04
N ILE A 322 -19.17 3.72 3.70
CA ILE A 322 -18.47 4.95 4.12
C ILE A 322 -18.16 5.87 2.94
N PHE A 323 -17.86 5.31 1.77
CA PHE A 323 -17.62 6.09 0.56
C PHE A 323 -18.89 6.50 -0.19
N TRP A 324 -20.07 5.92 0.16
CA TRP A 324 -21.30 6.03 -0.63
C TRP A 324 -22.51 6.48 0.16
N ALA A 325 -22.60 6.13 1.45
CA ALA A 325 -23.74 6.50 2.27
C ALA A 325 -23.87 8.03 2.36
N VAL A 326 -22.75 8.73 2.50
CA VAL A 326 -22.74 10.19 2.57
C VAL A 326 -23.11 10.82 1.24
N SER A 327 -22.62 10.30 0.11
CA SER A 327 -23.04 10.78 -1.20
C SER A 327 -24.50 10.46 -1.52
N LYS A 328 -25.05 9.36 -0.98
CA LYS A 328 -26.48 9.01 -1.10
C LYS A 328 -27.36 9.79 -0.14
N ILE A 329 -26.90 10.07 1.07
CA ILE A 329 -27.64 10.88 2.05
C ILE A 329 -27.71 12.34 1.60
N THR A 330 -26.63 12.85 1.02
CA THR A 330 -26.55 14.24 0.55
C THR A 330 -27.06 14.44 -0.87
N LYS A 331 -27.09 13.40 -1.72
CA LYS A 331 -27.49 13.49 -3.14
C LYS A 331 -28.26 12.25 -3.57
N LYS A 332 -29.56 12.28 -3.43
CA LYS A 332 -30.49 11.22 -3.83
C LYS A 332 -30.14 10.60 -5.19
N GLY A 333 -29.61 9.36 -5.17
CA GLY A 333 -29.69 8.44 -6.29
C GLY A 333 -28.80 8.69 -7.51
N VAL A 334 -27.74 9.53 -7.43
CA VAL A 334 -26.85 9.79 -8.58
C VAL A 334 -25.77 8.73 -8.63
N ASN A 335 -25.92 7.75 -9.53
CA ASN A 335 -24.89 6.75 -9.85
C ASN A 335 -23.84 7.24 -10.86
N HIS A 336 -23.89 8.51 -11.24
CA HIS A 336 -22.97 9.13 -12.19
C HIS A 336 -22.86 10.64 -11.93
N GLY A 337 -21.72 11.22 -12.29
CA GLY A 337 -21.45 12.65 -12.18
C GLY A 337 -20.30 13.08 -13.04
N LEU A 338 -20.21 14.38 -13.35
CA LEU A 338 -19.05 14.99 -14.00
C LEU A 338 -18.09 15.50 -12.93
N ALA A 339 -16.80 15.34 -13.17
CA ALA A 339 -15.73 15.85 -12.32
C ALA A 339 -14.58 16.43 -13.19
N GLU A 340 -13.82 17.39 -12.67
CA GLU A 340 -12.54 17.76 -13.26
C GLU A 340 -11.53 16.61 -13.07
N THR A 341 -10.65 16.37 -14.06
CA THR A 341 -9.62 15.33 -13.99
C THR A 341 -8.80 15.42 -12.70
N ASN A 342 -8.34 16.63 -12.36
CA ASN A 342 -7.55 16.86 -11.16
C ASN A 342 -8.32 16.59 -9.85
N SER A 343 -9.64 16.77 -9.82
CA SER A 343 -10.45 16.56 -8.62
C SER A 343 -10.62 15.06 -8.27
N ILE A 344 -10.50 14.18 -9.27
CA ILE A 344 -10.56 12.73 -9.05
C ILE A 344 -9.37 12.25 -8.22
N LEU A 345 -8.19 12.86 -8.41
CA LEU A 345 -6.95 12.45 -7.76
C LEU A 345 -6.72 13.16 -6.41
N SER A 346 -7.30 14.35 -6.22
CA SER A 346 -7.06 15.20 -5.04
C SER A 346 -7.87 14.83 -3.81
N SER A 347 -8.75 13.85 -3.91
CA SER A 347 -9.86 13.60 -2.98
C SER A 347 -9.48 13.05 -1.61
N ALA A 348 -8.23 12.64 -1.39
CA ALA A 348 -7.87 11.89 -0.18
C ALA A 348 -7.05 12.68 0.86
N CYS A 349 -6.69 13.93 0.57
CA CYS A 349 -5.93 14.75 1.48
C CYS A 349 -6.34 16.20 1.37
N HIS A 350 -7.04 16.69 2.36
CA HIS A 350 -7.06 18.12 2.66
C HIS A 350 -5.90 18.36 3.62
N GLY A 351 -4.83 19.02 3.13
CA GLY A 351 -3.59 19.18 3.88
C GLY A 351 -3.82 19.74 5.29
N GLY A 352 -3.34 19.01 6.27
CA GLY A 352 -3.08 19.62 7.59
C GLY A 352 -2.02 20.70 7.47
N PRO A 353 -1.82 21.54 8.50
CA PRO A 353 -0.85 22.64 8.50
C PRO A 353 0.59 22.21 8.20
N ASP A 354 0.89 20.92 8.29
CA ASP A 354 2.19 20.28 8.06
C ASP A 354 2.24 19.48 6.75
N GLY A 355 1.25 19.62 5.86
CA GLY A 355 1.14 18.81 4.63
C GLY A 355 0.73 17.37 4.88
N SER A 356 0.40 17.00 6.12
CA SER A 356 -0.06 15.65 6.44
C SER A 356 -1.49 15.44 5.96
N CYS A 357 -1.78 14.24 5.49
CA CYS A 357 -3.13 13.84 5.21
C CYS A 357 -3.89 13.57 6.52
N SER A 358 -5.17 13.91 6.57
CA SER A 358 -6.03 13.63 7.71
C SER A 358 -6.02 12.16 8.16
N PHE A 359 -5.80 11.23 7.24
CA PHE A 359 -5.54 9.82 7.56
C PHE A 359 -4.32 9.61 8.48
N THR A 360 -3.34 10.50 8.43
CA THR A 360 -2.17 10.45 9.30
C THR A 360 -2.34 11.26 10.57
N THR A 361 -3.19 12.30 10.55
CA THR A 361 -3.46 13.17 11.69
C THR A 361 -4.57 12.66 12.59
N VAL A 362 -5.49 11.86 12.06
CA VAL A 362 -6.51 11.20 12.85
C VAL A 362 -5.88 10.02 13.58
N GLY A 363 -5.34 10.27 14.73
CA GLY A 363 -4.38 9.54 15.53
C GLY A 363 -4.69 8.08 15.87
N HIS A 364 -5.75 7.47 15.34
CA HIS A 364 -6.23 6.18 15.84
C HIS A 364 -6.50 5.11 14.79
N ILE A 365 -6.49 5.43 13.50
CA ILE A 365 -6.70 4.43 12.45
C ILE A 365 -5.37 4.08 11.79
N GLY A 366 -4.96 2.82 11.93
CA GLY A 366 -3.95 2.19 11.09
C GLY A 366 -4.60 1.40 9.95
N VAL A 367 -3.82 1.05 8.97
CA VAL A 367 -4.21 0.15 7.88
C VAL A 367 -3.23 -1.00 7.83
N GLY A 368 -3.72 -2.24 7.73
CA GLY A 368 -2.91 -3.39 7.36
C GLY A 368 -3.18 -3.68 5.89
N ASP A 369 -2.17 -3.51 5.06
CA ASP A 369 -2.29 -3.75 3.63
C ASP A 369 -1.50 -4.99 3.20
N ILE A 370 -2.09 -5.78 2.32
CA ILE A 370 -1.35 -6.65 1.39
C ILE A 370 -1.73 -6.24 -0.03
N HIS A 371 -0.73 -6.18 -0.91
CA HIS A 371 -0.94 -5.81 -2.30
C HIS A 371 0.00 -6.60 -3.19
N PHE A 372 -0.57 -7.28 -4.16
CA PHE A 372 0.18 -8.01 -5.19
C PHE A 372 -0.28 -7.58 -6.57
N THR A 373 0.61 -7.75 -7.53
CA THR A 373 0.25 -7.73 -8.95
C THR A 373 0.30 -9.16 -9.47
N ILE A 374 -0.76 -9.57 -10.17
CA ILE A 374 -0.87 -10.83 -10.90
C ILE A 374 -1.21 -10.53 -12.37
N ASP A 375 -1.10 -11.52 -13.27
CA ASP A 375 -1.62 -11.36 -14.63
C ASP A 375 -3.15 -11.51 -14.65
N GLN A 376 -3.84 -10.77 -15.50
CA GLN A 376 -5.31 -10.83 -15.61
C GLN A 376 -5.81 -12.24 -16.01
N SER A 377 -5.00 -13.00 -16.71
CA SER A 377 -5.33 -14.41 -17.03
C SER A 377 -5.52 -15.28 -15.79
N ASP A 378 -4.89 -14.93 -14.68
CA ASP A 378 -5.01 -15.65 -13.41
C ASP A 378 -6.15 -15.11 -12.51
N LEU A 379 -6.69 -13.93 -12.82
CA LEU A 379 -7.63 -13.24 -11.92
C LEU A 379 -8.89 -14.06 -11.61
N ARG A 380 -9.45 -14.77 -12.61
CA ARG A 380 -10.65 -15.61 -12.42
C ARG A 380 -10.41 -16.71 -11.39
N ASN A 381 -9.27 -17.40 -11.51
CA ASN A 381 -8.88 -18.45 -10.58
C ASN A 381 -8.55 -17.88 -9.20
N TRP A 382 -7.87 -16.73 -9.15
CA TRP A 382 -7.56 -16.05 -7.90
C TRP A 382 -8.84 -15.63 -7.15
N ILE A 383 -9.86 -15.08 -7.84
CA ILE A 383 -11.16 -14.75 -7.25
C ILE A 383 -11.84 -16.01 -6.67
N ALA A 384 -11.78 -17.14 -7.38
CA ALA A 384 -12.35 -18.39 -6.91
C ALA A 384 -11.64 -18.90 -5.65
N ASP A 385 -10.31 -18.87 -5.63
CA ASP A 385 -9.52 -19.31 -4.49
C ASP A 385 -9.70 -18.39 -3.27
N VAL A 386 -9.79 -17.07 -3.46
CA VAL A 386 -10.12 -16.13 -2.38
C VAL A 386 -11.48 -16.48 -1.76
N LYS A 387 -12.50 -16.72 -2.57
CA LYS A 387 -13.81 -17.16 -2.08
C LYS A 387 -13.72 -18.48 -1.32
N GLU A 388 -12.89 -19.41 -1.76
CA GLU A 388 -12.70 -20.70 -1.11
C GLU A 388 -12.05 -20.53 0.27
N VAL A 389 -11.00 -19.71 0.41
CA VAL A 389 -10.39 -19.36 1.70
C VAL A 389 -11.44 -18.70 2.61
N ILE A 390 -12.18 -17.73 2.10
CA ILE A 390 -13.24 -17.06 2.89
C ILE A 390 -14.31 -18.05 3.36
N ASN A 391 -14.74 -18.94 2.49
CA ASN A 391 -15.79 -19.90 2.82
C ASN A 391 -15.33 -20.95 3.84
N LYS A 392 -14.11 -21.48 3.73
CA LYS A 392 -13.64 -22.56 4.57
C LYS A 392 -12.91 -22.09 5.83
N ASP A 393 -12.15 -21.00 5.75
CA ASP A 393 -11.31 -20.56 6.85
C ASP A 393 -11.91 -19.45 7.70
N LEU A 394 -12.81 -18.63 7.15
CA LEU A 394 -13.48 -17.58 7.87
C LEU A 394 -14.88 -17.97 8.33
N GLN A 395 -15.66 -18.67 7.50
CA GLN A 395 -17.03 -19.05 7.82
C GLN A 395 -17.03 -20.42 8.51
N ASN A 396 -17.56 -20.47 9.73
CA ASN A 396 -17.85 -21.76 10.36
C ASN A 396 -19.07 -22.39 9.66
N ALA A 397 -18.88 -23.57 9.09
CA ALA A 397 -19.93 -24.45 8.60
C ALA A 397 -20.80 -25.04 9.75
N GLY A 398 -20.93 -24.34 10.88
CA GLY A 398 -21.61 -24.82 12.07
C GLY A 398 -22.97 -24.15 12.31
N THR A 399 -23.96 -24.96 12.57
CA THR A 399 -25.33 -24.70 13.01
C THR A 399 -25.63 -23.30 13.53
N SER A 400 -26.55 -22.62 12.86
CA SER A 400 -27.10 -21.34 13.26
C SER A 400 -27.55 -21.36 14.71
N PHE A 401 -27.09 -20.43 15.54
CA PHE A 401 -27.56 -20.17 16.91
C PHE A 401 -29.08 -20.03 16.96
N PHE A 402 -29.69 -19.43 15.95
CA PHE A 402 -31.13 -19.30 15.82
C PHE A 402 -31.86 -20.62 15.54
N ASN A 403 -31.23 -21.57 14.85
CA ASN A 403 -31.78 -22.92 14.73
C ASN A 403 -31.82 -23.65 16.08
N ALA A 404 -30.89 -23.32 16.98
CA ALA A 404 -30.90 -23.84 18.35
C ALA A 404 -31.91 -23.13 19.26
N LEU A 405 -32.12 -21.80 19.04
CA LEU A 405 -33.01 -20.99 19.88
C LEU A 405 -34.50 -21.06 19.49
N LEU A 406 -34.79 -21.13 18.17
CA LEU A 406 -36.16 -21.04 17.65
C LEU A 406 -36.75 -22.37 17.18
N GLY A 407 -36.00 -23.47 17.28
CA GLY A 407 -36.43 -24.79 16.80
C GLY A 407 -36.52 -24.85 15.26
N LYS A 408 -36.46 -26.08 14.71
CA LYS A 408 -36.41 -26.34 13.26
C LYS A 408 -37.63 -25.89 12.43
N ASN A 409 -38.71 -25.51 13.06
CA ASN A 409 -40.01 -25.33 12.40
C ASN A 409 -40.47 -23.88 12.15
N LYS A 410 -39.59 -22.86 12.39
CA LYS A 410 -39.95 -21.44 12.15
C LYS A 410 -39.11 -20.78 11.05
N ARG A 411 -38.72 -21.53 10.02
CA ARG A 411 -37.94 -20.99 8.88
C ARG A 411 -38.74 -20.09 7.93
N ASP A 412 -40.07 -20.15 7.98
CA ASP A 412 -40.91 -19.58 6.93
C ASP A 412 -41.37 -18.14 7.14
N CYS A 413 -40.96 -17.51 8.27
CA CYS A 413 -41.41 -16.15 8.61
C CYS A 413 -40.36 -15.06 8.41
N LEU A 414 -39.17 -15.37 7.90
CA LEU A 414 -38.09 -14.39 7.62
C LEU A 414 -37.71 -14.45 6.14
N PRO A 415 -37.40 -13.31 5.52
CA PRO A 415 -37.00 -13.29 4.11
C PRO A 415 -35.88 -14.27 3.86
N PRO A 416 -35.89 -15.04 2.77
CA PRO A 416 -34.90 -16.05 2.51
C PRO A 416 -33.52 -15.41 2.33
N GLY A 417 -32.57 -15.83 3.18
CA GLY A 417 -31.15 -15.74 2.85
C GLY A 417 -30.35 -14.59 3.44
N TYR A 418 -30.87 -13.73 4.34
CA TYR A 418 -30.18 -12.46 4.49
C TYR A 418 -29.39 -12.22 5.79
N PHE A 419 -29.73 -12.67 6.98
CA PHE A 419 -29.09 -12.03 8.13
C PHE A 419 -28.45 -12.91 9.21
N TRP A 420 -28.67 -14.23 9.24
CA TRP A 420 -28.44 -14.96 10.50
C TRP A 420 -27.42 -16.08 10.47
N THR A 421 -26.68 -16.26 9.38
CA THR A 421 -25.76 -17.40 9.24
C THR A 421 -24.26 -17.05 9.33
N LYS A 422 -23.87 -15.80 9.19
CA LYS A 422 -22.45 -15.39 9.16
C LYS A 422 -22.01 -14.93 10.55
N ARG A 423 -21.29 -15.78 11.26
CA ARG A 423 -20.73 -15.47 12.60
C ARG A 423 -19.37 -14.79 12.55
N HIS A 424 -18.67 -14.88 11.43
CA HIS A 424 -17.34 -14.35 11.24
C HIS A 424 -17.28 -13.60 9.89
N CYS A 425 -16.60 -12.47 9.91
CA CYS A 425 -16.33 -11.66 8.73
C CYS A 425 -14.86 -11.21 8.76
N LEU A 426 -14.38 -10.77 7.62
CA LEU A 426 -13.11 -10.05 7.56
C LEU A 426 -13.19 -8.81 8.44
N PRO A 427 -12.08 -8.37 9.02
CA PRO A 427 -11.98 -7.04 9.62
C PRO A 427 -12.51 -5.95 8.68
N PRO A 428 -12.89 -4.76 9.19
CA PRO A 428 -13.26 -3.64 8.34
C PRO A 428 -12.20 -3.34 7.30
N GLY A 429 -12.63 -3.06 6.07
CA GLY A 429 -11.75 -2.88 4.93
C GLY A 429 -12.34 -3.50 3.67
N TYR A 430 -11.55 -3.68 2.64
CA TYR A 430 -12.01 -4.22 1.35
C TYR A 430 -10.85 -4.74 0.51
N PHE A 431 -11.17 -5.60 -0.46
CA PHE A 431 -10.29 -5.86 -1.59
C PHE A 431 -10.44 -4.71 -2.58
N TRP A 432 -9.31 -4.26 -3.11
CA TRP A 432 -9.27 -3.24 -4.14
C TRP A 432 -8.57 -3.80 -5.37
N LEU A 433 -9.30 -3.92 -6.47
CA LEU A 433 -8.77 -4.36 -7.75
C LEU A 433 -8.55 -3.13 -8.63
N ARG A 434 -7.36 -3.02 -9.20
CA ARG A 434 -6.94 -1.99 -10.14
C ARG A 434 -6.19 -2.64 -11.29
N PHE A 435 -6.09 -1.95 -12.41
CA PHE A 435 -5.60 -2.52 -13.65
C PHE A 435 -4.46 -1.67 -14.18
N GLY A 436 -3.46 -2.31 -14.77
CA GLY A 436 -2.25 -1.66 -15.26
C GLY A 436 -1.89 -2.06 -16.67
N ASN A 437 -0.86 -1.41 -17.20
CA ASN A 437 -0.20 -1.77 -18.43
C ASN A 437 1.18 -2.36 -18.14
N PRO A 438 1.70 -3.26 -18.97
CA PRO A 438 3.06 -3.77 -18.82
C PRO A 438 4.08 -2.65 -18.99
N THR A 439 5.14 -2.70 -18.18
CA THR A 439 6.27 -1.76 -18.24
C THR A 439 7.60 -2.51 -18.47
N ASP A 440 8.62 -1.78 -18.84
CA ASP A 440 9.98 -2.29 -19.03
C ASP A 440 10.90 -2.09 -17.80
N ASP A 441 10.33 -1.70 -16.67
CA ASP A 441 11.03 -1.60 -15.39
C ASP A 441 11.68 -2.91 -14.99
N TYR A 442 12.81 -2.85 -14.27
CA TYR A 442 13.49 -4.08 -13.87
C TYR A 442 12.72 -4.83 -12.78
N VAL A 443 12.17 -4.12 -11.80
CA VAL A 443 11.46 -4.72 -10.65
C VAL A 443 10.13 -4.04 -10.32
N GLY A 444 9.63 -3.20 -11.21
CA GLY A 444 8.32 -2.55 -11.08
C GLY A 444 7.17 -3.57 -10.99
N LEU A 445 6.07 -3.17 -10.37
CA LEU A 445 4.88 -4.03 -10.22
C LEU A 445 4.30 -4.49 -11.56
N ASN A 446 4.31 -3.60 -12.56
CA ASN A 446 3.79 -3.85 -13.89
C ASN A 446 4.82 -4.43 -14.86
N ALA A 447 6.06 -4.65 -14.42
CA ALA A 447 7.13 -5.10 -15.30
C ALA A 447 6.84 -6.48 -15.93
N ALA A 448 7.46 -6.76 -17.06
CA ALA A 448 7.36 -8.09 -17.71
C ALA A 448 7.60 -9.22 -16.68
N PRO A 449 6.97 -10.40 -16.81
CA PRO A 449 6.30 -10.91 -18.00
C PRO A 449 4.78 -10.68 -18.07
N TYR A 450 4.20 -9.86 -17.20
CA TYR A 450 2.75 -9.63 -17.21
C TYR A 450 2.32 -8.98 -18.53
N LYS A 451 1.24 -9.51 -19.10
CA LYS A 451 0.61 -8.95 -20.30
C LYS A 451 -0.46 -7.92 -19.95
N GLN A 452 -1.19 -8.19 -18.89
CA GLN A 452 -2.22 -7.32 -18.34
C GLN A 452 -2.13 -7.36 -16.82
N PRO A 453 -1.30 -6.49 -16.21
CA PRO A 453 -1.14 -6.46 -14.77
C PRO A 453 -2.45 -6.12 -14.06
N VAL A 454 -2.78 -6.89 -13.03
CA VAL A 454 -3.90 -6.63 -12.14
C VAL A 454 -3.40 -6.51 -10.71
N HIS A 455 -3.68 -5.39 -10.11
CA HIS A 455 -3.34 -5.11 -8.72
C HIS A 455 -4.44 -5.62 -7.82
N VAL A 456 -4.14 -6.63 -7.02
CA VAL A 456 -5.03 -7.21 -6.01
C VAL A 456 -4.54 -6.74 -4.64
N GLN A 457 -5.28 -5.82 -4.03
CA GLN A 457 -4.95 -5.25 -2.74
C GLN A 457 -6.04 -5.60 -1.73
N LEU A 458 -5.66 -6.05 -0.54
CA LEU A 458 -6.54 -6.15 0.61
C LEU A 458 -6.10 -5.13 1.65
N SER A 459 -6.94 -4.15 1.90
CA SER A 459 -6.75 -3.12 2.92
C SER A 459 -7.69 -3.39 4.08
N LEU A 460 -7.14 -3.60 5.27
CA LEU A 460 -7.90 -3.78 6.49
C LEU A 460 -7.60 -2.64 7.46
N PHE A 461 -8.65 -2.04 8.00
CA PHE A 461 -8.51 -1.01 9.02
C PHE A 461 -8.15 -1.65 10.36
N ARG A 462 -7.21 -1.03 11.08
CA ARG A 462 -6.74 -1.50 12.38
C ARG A 462 -6.51 -0.33 13.33
N ASN A 463 -6.46 -0.63 14.62
CA ASN A 463 -6.08 0.35 15.60
C ASN A 463 -4.57 0.62 15.54
N ARG A 464 -4.20 1.90 15.48
CA ARG A 464 -2.82 2.36 15.40
C ARG A 464 -2.04 2.11 16.70
N GLU A 465 -2.70 2.21 17.85
CA GLU A 465 -2.09 2.00 19.17
C GLU A 465 -1.63 0.55 19.39
N HIS A 466 -2.18 -0.37 18.62
CA HIS A 466 -1.86 -1.80 18.67
C HIS A 466 -1.32 -2.30 17.32
N GLY A 467 -0.44 -1.52 16.70
CA GLY A 467 0.07 -1.76 15.35
C GLY A 467 0.58 -3.18 15.07
N ALA A 468 1.17 -3.84 16.07
CA ALA A 468 1.65 -5.22 16.00
C ALA A 468 0.63 -6.26 16.50
N ALA A 469 -0.50 -5.86 17.11
CA ALA A 469 -1.46 -6.83 17.61
C ALA A 469 -2.17 -7.57 16.45
N PRO A 470 -2.41 -8.88 16.59
CA PRO A 470 -3.14 -9.63 15.58
C PRO A 470 -4.56 -9.07 15.40
N LEU A 471 -4.99 -8.96 14.15
CA LEU A 471 -6.38 -8.62 13.84
C LEU A 471 -7.30 -9.83 14.06
N LYS A 472 -8.52 -9.59 14.56
CA LYS A 472 -9.55 -10.60 14.58
C LYS A 472 -9.78 -11.15 13.18
N ASN A 473 -9.69 -12.46 13.00
CA ASN A 473 -9.73 -13.13 11.69
C ASN A 473 -8.60 -12.72 10.71
N GLY A 474 -7.56 -12.04 11.22
CA GLY A 474 -6.43 -11.56 10.41
C GLY A 474 -5.56 -12.69 9.83
N HIS A 475 -5.69 -13.93 10.32
CA HIS A 475 -5.01 -15.10 9.73
C HIS A 475 -5.36 -15.31 8.25
N VAL A 476 -6.54 -14.83 7.81
CA VAL A 476 -6.94 -14.87 6.40
C VAL A 476 -6.00 -14.05 5.53
N LEU A 477 -5.48 -12.90 6.04
CA LEU A 477 -4.45 -12.15 5.32
C LEU A 477 -3.22 -13.02 5.05
N ALA A 478 -2.71 -13.71 6.06
CA ALA A 478 -1.51 -14.54 5.92
C ALA A 478 -1.74 -15.70 4.93
N PHE A 479 -2.94 -16.28 4.89
CA PHE A 479 -3.29 -17.28 3.87
C PHE A 479 -3.31 -16.68 2.47
N LEU A 480 -3.98 -15.56 2.27
CA LEU A 480 -4.10 -14.89 0.97
C LEU A 480 -2.74 -14.37 0.48
N GLU A 481 -1.90 -13.90 1.39
CA GLU A 481 -0.54 -13.47 1.09
C GLU A 481 0.31 -14.63 0.56
N GLN A 482 0.34 -15.78 1.26
CA GLN A 482 1.04 -16.98 0.80
C GLN A 482 0.48 -17.52 -0.52
N LEU A 483 -0.85 -17.60 -0.63
CA LEU A 483 -1.54 -18.07 -1.82
C LEU A 483 -1.17 -17.23 -3.04
N THR A 484 -1.26 -15.89 -2.90
CA THR A 484 -0.99 -14.98 -4.01
C THR A 484 0.49 -14.97 -4.37
N LEU A 485 1.37 -14.98 -3.36
CA LEU A 485 2.80 -15.03 -3.56
C LEU A 485 3.25 -16.32 -4.26
N CYS A 486 2.78 -17.47 -3.80
CA CYS A 486 3.32 -18.77 -4.22
C CYS A 486 2.58 -19.38 -5.40
N LYS A 487 1.26 -19.49 -5.33
CA LYS A 487 0.44 -20.13 -6.39
C LYS A 487 0.33 -19.26 -7.64
N TYR A 488 0.10 -17.95 -7.44
CA TYR A 488 -0.09 -17.00 -8.55
C TYR A 488 1.18 -16.24 -8.93
N ARG A 489 2.31 -16.55 -8.28
CA ARG A 489 3.60 -15.87 -8.51
C ARG A 489 3.46 -14.34 -8.46
N GLY A 490 2.53 -13.85 -7.62
CA GLY A 490 2.23 -12.44 -7.49
C GLY A 490 3.44 -11.62 -7.04
N ARG A 491 3.61 -10.43 -7.61
CA ARG A 491 4.63 -9.47 -7.18
C ARG A 491 4.11 -8.63 -6.02
N PRO A 492 4.75 -8.69 -4.85
CA PRO A 492 4.34 -7.90 -3.71
C PRO A 492 4.73 -6.43 -3.90
N HIS A 493 3.87 -5.53 -3.43
CA HIS A 493 4.14 -4.10 -3.40
C HIS A 493 5.07 -3.78 -2.23
N PHE A 494 6.20 -3.15 -2.51
CA PHE A 494 7.22 -2.85 -1.50
C PHE A 494 6.74 -1.98 -0.33
N GLY A 495 5.75 -1.13 -0.53
CA GLY A 495 5.20 -0.28 0.53
C GLY A 495 4.01 -0.88 1.29
N LYS A 496 3.49 -2.08 0.93
CA LYS A 496 2.19 -2.54 1.46
C LYS A 496 2.17 -3.96 2.02
N ASN A 497 3.23 -4.73 1.83
CA ASN A 497 3.33 -6.10 2.33
C ASN A 497 4.27 -6.16 3.53
N TYR A 498 4.13 -7.19 4.35
CA TYR A 498 5.00 -7.42 5.50
C TYR A 498 6.37 -7.97 5.05
N ASP A 499 7.40 -7.83 5.89
CA ASP A 499 8.76 -8.27 5.62
C ASP A 499 8.83 -9.75 5.20
N ARG A 500 8.01 -10.62 5.81
CA ARG A 500 7.89 -12.05 5.47
C ARG A 500 7.65 -12.33 4.00
N THR A 501 6.94 -11.45 3.31
CA THR A 501 6.62 -11.62 1.88
C THR A 501 7.87 -11.48 1.01
N PHE A 502 8.83 -10.67 1.43
CA PHE A 502 10.06 -10.39 0.69
C PHE A 502 11.21 -11.33 1.05
N THR A 503 11.09 -12.06 2.16
CA THR A 503 12.14 -12.93 2.71
C THR A 503 11.75 -14.40 2.74
N TYR A 504 10.62 -14.79 2.11
CA TYR A 504 10.12 -16.16 2.14
C TYR A 504 10.88 -17.07 1.19
N SER A 505 11.73 -17.94 1.73
CA SER A 505 12.62 -18.82 0.97
C SER A 505 11.91 -19.82 0.05
N LYS A 506 10.68 -20.26 0.40
CA LYS A 506 9.91 -21.20 -0.44
C LYS A 506 9.38 -20.57 -1.73
N CYS A 507 9.22 -19.24 -1.73
CA CYS A 507 8.69 -18.50 -2.87
C CYS A 507 9.48 -17.21 -3.08
N PRO A 508 10.77 -17.27 -3.49
CA PRO A 508 11.67 -16.13 -3.54
C PRO A 508 11.16 -15.04 -4.47
N ILE A 509 11.26 -13.78 -4.04
CA ILE A 509 10.78 -12.63 -4.82
C ILE A 509 11.56 -12.45 -6.15
N ALA A 510 12.85 -12.77 -6.18
CA ALA A 510 13.67 -12.65 -7.37
C ALA A 510 13.14 -13.47 -8.56
N ASP A 511 12.53 -14.62 -8.29
CA ASP A 511 11.96 -15.51 -9.32
C ASP A 511 10.79 -14.89 -10.10
N ARG A 512 10.26 -13.76 -9.63
CA ARG A 512 9.13 -13.05 -10.22
C ARG A 512 9.56 -11.91 -11.14
N HIS A 513 10.85 -11.57 -11.11
CA HIS A 513 11.40 -10.44 -11.85
C HIS A 513 12.50 -10.93 -12.82
N PRO A 514 12.20 -11.10 -14.10
CA PRO A 514 13.18 -11.59 -15.08
C PRO A 514 14.45 -10.73 -15.17
N GLN A 515 14.34 -9.45 -14.82
CA GLN A 515 15.46 -8.50 -14.85
C GLN A 515 16.05 -8.21 -13.45
N TRP A 516 15.89 -9.13 -12.50
CA TRP A 516 16.44 -9.00 -11.15
C TRP A 516 17.96 -8.76 -11.16
N SER A 517 18.70 -9.49 -12.00
CA SER A 517 20.15 -9.32 -12.14
C SER A 517 20.54 -7.95 -12.67
N SER A 518 19.76 -7.38 -13.59
CA SER A 518 20.00 -6.03 -14.11
C SER A 518 19.78 -4.97 -13.03
N TRP A 519 18.73 -5.14 -12.21
CA TRP A 519 18.46 -4.25 -11.08
C TRP A 519 19.55 -4.31 -10.01
N THR A 520 19.99 -5.50 -9.61
CA THR A 520 21.05 -5.66 -8.61
C THR A 520 22.40 -5.18 -9.13
N ALA A 521 22.66 -5.32 -10.43
CA ALA A 521 23.86 -4.77 -11.07
C ALA A 521 23.86 -3.23 -11.04
N ALA A 522 22.73 -2.58 -11.36
CA ALA A 522 22.58 -1.14 -11.28
C ALA A 522 22.76 -0.63 -9.83
N ALA A 523 22.18 -1.32 -8.85
CA ALA A 523 22.39 -1.02 -7.44
C ALA A 523 23.90 -1.05 -7.08
N LYS A 524 24.60 -2.11 -7.44
CA LYS A 524 26.04 -2.25 -7.17
C LYS A 524 26.90 -1.21 -7.90
N GLN A 525 26.54 -0.81 -9.11
CA GLN A 525 27.25 0.20 -9.90
C GLN A 525 27.18 1.57 -9.24
N HIS A 526 25.99 1.96 -8.81
CA HIS A 526 25.73 3.29 -8.27
C HIS A 526 25.88 3.39 -6.75
N ASP A 527 25.76 2.27 -6.04
CA ASP A 527 26.02 2.19 -4.59
C ASP A 527 26.96 1.01 -4.25
N PRO A 528 28.24 1.11 -4.62
CA PRO A 528 29.20 0.01 -4.42
C PRO A 528 29.48 -0.32 -2.94
N LEU A 529 29.20 0.62 -2.03
CA LEU A 529 29.38 0.44 -0.58
C LEU A 529 28.12 -0.02 0.15
N GLY A 530 26.97 -0.08 -0.55
CA GLY A 530 25.71 -0.50 0.03
C GLY A 530 25.11 0.49 1.02
N LEU A 531 25.36 1.79 0.84
CA LEU A 531 24.82 2.86 1.69
C LEU A 531 23.29 2.84 1.77
N PHE A 532 22.63 2.58 0.63
CA PHE A 532 21.16 2.58 0.55
C PHE A 532 20.55 1.21 0.87
N ALA A 533 21.38 0.22 1.20
CA ALA A 533 20.94 -1.12 1.54
C ALA A 533 20.72 -1.26 3.06
N SER A 534 19.57 -0.78 3.57
CA SER A 534 19.13 -1.11 4.94
C SER A 534 19.01 -2.63 5.13
N PRO A 535 18.92 -3.15 6.37
CA PRO A 535 18.94 -4.60 6.61
C PRO A 535 17.95 -5.41 5.76
N LEU A 536 16.69 -4.97 5.65
CA LEU A 536 15.70 -5.64 4.78
C LEU A 536 16.09 -5.51 3.30
N VAL A 537 16.49 -4.32 2.85
CA VAL A 537 16.91 -4.09 1.46
C VAL A 537 18.11 -4.96 1.11
N ALA A 538 19.12 -5.03 1.98
CA ALA A 538 20.29 -5.87 1.78
C ALA A 538 19.93 -7.36 1.68
N THR A 539 18.97 -7.83 2.50
CA THR A 539 18.46 -9.20 2.43
C THR A 539 17.74 -9.47 1.11
N VAL A 540 16.88 -8.55 0.68
CA VAL A 540 16.15 -8.64 -0.60
C VAL A 540 17.11 -8.64 -1.79
N LEU A 541 18.11 -7.75 -1.82
CA LEU A 541 19.11 -7.69 -2.90
C LEU A 541 19.89 -8.99 -3.07
N ARG A 542 20.16 -9.69 -1.97
CA ARG A 542 20.83 -11.00 -1.98
C ARG A 542 19.88 -12.17 -2.25
N ASN A 543 18.58 -11.90 -2.44
CA ASN A 543 17.53 -12.92 -2.47
C ASN A 543 17.58 -13.84 -1.23
N GLY A 544 17.87 -13.24 -0.08
CA GLY A 544 18.04 -13.93 1.19
C GLY A 544 16.72 -14.10 1.94
N SER A 545 16.79 -14.85 3.03
CA SER A 545 15.70 -15.04 4.00
C SER A 545 16.16 -14.63 5.39
N TYR A 546 15.21 -14.29 6.25
CA TYR A 546 15.45 -14.17 7.69
C TYR A 546 15.30 -15.55 8.35
N GLU A 547 16.05 -15.75 9.41
CA GLU A 547 15.79 -16.88 10.32
C GLU A 547 14.46 -16.65 11.05
N ASN A 548 13.67 -17.70 11.13
CA ASN A 548 12.41 -17.66 11.87
C ASN A 548 12.71 -17.58 13.38
N TYR A 549 11.90 -16.82 14.10
CA TYR A 549 12.04 -16.57 15.53
C TYR A 549 10.69 -16.72 16.26
N PRO A 550 10.68 -16.89 17.58
CA PRO A 550 9.44 -16.95 18.34
C PRO A 550 8.58 -15.70 18.14
N GLY A 551 7.33 -15.91 17.70
CA GLY A 551 6.39 -14.83 17.44
C GLY A 551 6.42 -14.22 16.04
N CYS A 552 7.36 -14.59 15.17
CA CYS A 552 7.52 -13.98 13.83
C CYS A 552 6.28 -14.09 12.94
N GLY A 553 5.43 -15.10 13.15
CA GLY A 553 4.20 -15.24 12.37
C GLY A 553 3.11 -14.24 12.76
N ILE A 554 3.19 -13.66 13.96
CA ILE A 554 2.24 -12.67 14.48
C ILE A 554 2.66 -11.26 14.05
N ASP A 555 3.94 -10.93 14.18
CA ASP A 555 4.46 -9.60 13.87
C ASP A 555 4.77 -9.36 12.38
N GLY A 556 4.55 -10.38 11.53
CA GLY A 556 4.73 -10.27 10.09
C GLY A 556 6.14 -10.55 9.59
N GLY A 557 7.03 -11.05 10.45
CA GLY A 557 8.41 -11.39 10.10
C GLY A 557 8.55 -12.72 9.34
N CYS A 558 7.65 -13.69 9.56
CA CYS A 558 7.65 -14.97 8.86
C CYS A 558 6.24 -15.49 8.58
N PHE A 559 6.10 -16.43 7.66
CA PHE A 559 4.95 -17.34 7.61
C PHE A 559 5.22 -18.50 8.57
N CYS A 560 4.29 -18.76 9.48
CA CYS A 560 4.54 -19.75 10.54
C CYS A 560 4.68 -21.18 9.99
N GLU A 561 5.57 -21.95 10.58
CA GLU A 561 5.77 -23.37 10.33
C GLU A 561 5.51 -24.23 11.58
N THR A 562 5.77 -23.65 12.75
CA THR A 562 5.61 -24.26 14.08
C THR A 562 4.80 -23.33 15.00
N ASP A 563 4.29 -23.88 16.12
CA ASP A 563 3.54 -23.09 17.11
C ASP A 563 4.41 -22.03 17.79
N GLU A 564 5.72 -22.22 17.83
CA GLU A 564 6.66 -21.25 18.38
C GLU A 564 6.65 -19.92 17.60
N HIS A 565 6.51 -19.97 16.28
CA HIS A 565 6.38 -18.78 15.44
C HIS A 565 5.11 -17.96 15.74
N CYS A 566 4.18 -18.53 16.53
CA CYS A 566 2.93 -17.88 16.92
C CYS A 566 2.91 -17.42 18.40
N ARG A 567 4.04 -17.46 19.09
CA ARG A 567 4.15 -16.97 20.47
C ARG A 567 4.35 -15.46 20.47
N HIS A 568 3.44 -14.71 21.09
CA HIS A 568 3.62 -13.26 21.23
C HIS A 568 4.31 -12.94 22.56
N PRO A 569 5.46 -12.21 22.54
CA PRO A 569 6.24 -11.95 23.75
C PRO A 569 5.51 -11.15 24.84
N SER A 570 4.56 -10.28 24.45
CA SER A 570 3.82 -9.41 25.36
C SER A 570 2.50 -10.00 25.86
N GLN A 571 2.05 -11.13 25.32
CA GLN A 571 0.85 -11.80 25.77
C GLN A 571 1.26 -12.93 26.72
N GLY A 572 1.01 -12.74 28.02
CA GLY A 572 1.20 -13.79 29.01
C GLY A 572 0.56 -15.11 28.54
N THR A 573 1.06 -16.21 29.05
CA THR A 573 0.82 -17.61 28.63
C THR A 573 -0.64 -18.10 28.59
N SER A 574 -1.63 -17.23 28.76
CA SER A 574 -3.04 -17.62 28.91
C SER A 574 -3.84 -17.77 27.62
N TYR A 575 -3.30 -17.35 26.46
CA TYR A 575 -4.02 -17.48 25.18
C TYR A 575 -3.16 -18.22 24.16
N GLY A 576 -3.60 -19.44 23.82
CA GLY A 576 -2.90 -20.29 22.86
C GLY A 576 -3.08 -19.78 21.43
N TRP A 577 -1.96 -19.40 20.80
CA TRP A 577 -1.89 -19.25 19.34
C TRP A 577 -1.17 -20.47 18.78
N LYS A 578 -1.68 -20.99 17.67
CA LYS A 578 -1.07 -22.13 16.97
C LYS A 578 -0.90 -21.84 15.49
N CYS A 579 0.13 -22.45 14.92
CA CYS A 579 0.37 -22.46 13.49
C CYS A 579 -0.49 -23.52 12.81
N LEU A 580 -1.64 -23.12 12.30
CA LEU A 580 -2.63 -24.03 11.73
C LEU A 580 -2.72 -23.87 10.21
N PRO A 581 -2.90 -25.00 9.48
CA PRO A 581 -3.11 -24.96 8.04
C PRO A 581 -4.45 -24.31 7.67
N SER A 582 -4.51 -23.75 6.47
CA SER A 582 -5.78 -23.39 5.84
C SER A 582 -6.61 -24.65 5.56
N LYS A 583 -7.92 -24.56 5.78
CA LYS A 583 -8.86 -25.62 5.41
C LYS A 583 -9.09 -25.68 3.90
N ALA A 584 -8.87 -24.55 3.21
CA ALA A 584 -8.98 -24.47 1.76
C ALA A 584 -7.70 -24.98 1.08
N PHE A 585 -6.54 -24.61 1.61
CA PHE A 585 -5.21 -24.92 1.05
C PHE A 585 -4.26 -25.40 2.15
N PRO A 586 -4.22 -26.71 2.44
CA PRO A 586 -3.49 -27.24 3.62
C PRO A 586 -1.98 -26.98 3.63
N ASP A 587 -1.38 -26.68 2.47
CA ASP A 587 0.05 -26.39 2.34
C ASP A 587 0.44 -25.02 2.90
N ILE A 588 -0.52 -24.12 3.10
CA ILE A 588 -0.30 -22.80 3.69
C ILE A 588 -0.78 -22.74 5.13
N LYS A 589 -0.02 -22.04 5.99
CA LYS A 589 -0.28 -21.98 7.43
C LYS A 589 -0.30 -20.54 7.93
N ALA A 590 -1.06 -20.30 8.98
CA ALA A 590 -1.10 -19.02 9.68
C ALA A 590 -1.31 -19.20 11.19
N CYS A 591 -0.88 -18.20 11.95
CA CYS A 591 -1.14 -18.14 13.38
C CYS A 591 -2.62 -17.87 13.65
N ARG A 592 -3.26 -18.76 14.39
CA ARG A 592 -4.68 -18.67 14.78
C ARG A 592 -4.85 -18.84 16.28
N PRO A 593 -5.77 -18.09 16.92
CA PRO A 593 -6.14 -18.34 18.30
C PRO A 593 -6.86 -19.70 18.43
N VAL A 594 -6.58 -20.46 19.50
CA VAL A 594 -7.20 -21.75 19.83
C VAL A 594 -7.91 -21.70 21.15
#